data_c410d22d0489c5269f9bb01fb97edf6c
#
_entry.id   c410d22d0489c5269f9bb01fb97edf6c
#
_cell.length_a   1.000
_cell.length_b   1.000
_cell.length_c   1.000
_cell.angle_alpha   90.00
_cell.angle_beta   90.00
_cell.angle_gamma   90.00
#
_symmetry.space_group_name_H-M   'P 1'
#
loop_
_entity.id
_entity.type
_entity.pdbx_description
1 polymer ?
#
loop_
_entity_poly.entity_id
_entity_poly.type
_entity_poly.pdbx_seq_one_letter_code
_entity_poly.pdbx_strand_id
1 'polypeptide(L)'
;MAFTYLLPDENGNKTEHGTTSNAVIIIGANGSGKSKLGAWIEQQDMEQIHRIGAQRNLNFQENIPLKSYSQAEDFVFYGTDEKSGKRGKGYRWEWGKYTTKLVDDFDNVLAALIALKNNDNEKFVNECKAAPTREERPDPPFTSIDKLTQIWNVIFPQRKLRVEDAKFLAFLTRDDSEIQYNSNQMSDGERAVLYLAAQVLCVPANKTLIIDEPEIHLHRSIMNRLWSALESFRPDCLFIYITHDTQFAAAHGQSDKI
;
A
#
# COMPACT_ATOMS: atom_id res chain seq x y z
N MET A 1 18.63 7.29 5.78
CA MET A 1 17.81 8.47 5.43
C MET A 1 17.15 8.94 6.74
N ALA A 2 16.99 10.21 6.98
CA ALA A 2 16.27 10.69 8.16
C ALA A 2 14.85 11.06 7.72
N PHE A 3 13.87 10.66 8.50
CA PHE A 3 12.45 11.00 8.30
C PHE A 3 11.96 11.90 9.41
N THR A 4 10.93 12.68 9.12
CA THR A 4 10.22 13.48 10.13
C THR A 4 8.73 13.15 10.11
N TYR A 5 8.08 13.25 11.28
CA TYR A 5 6.65 13.06 11.43
C TYR A 5 6.10 13.97 12.54
N LEU A 6 4.80 14.19 12.52
CA LEU A 6 4.14 15.11 13.44
C LEU A 6 3.27 14.34 14.44
N LEU A 7 3.37 14.69 15.71
CA LEU A 7 2.46 14.21 16.75
C LEU A 7 1.83 15.41 17.49
N PRO A 8 0.64 15.27 18.08
CA PRO A 8 0.09 16.28 18.96
C PRO A 8 0.79 16.27 20.31
N ASP A 9 1.08 17.45 20.87
CA ASP A 9 1.44 17.60 22.27
C ASP A 9 0.19 17.48 23.19
N GLU A 10 0.38 17.63 24.51
CA GLU A 10 -0.71 17.57 25.50
C GLU A 10 -1.79 18.64 25.26
N ASN A 11 -1.48 19.73 24.57
CA ASN A 11 -2.39 20.81 24.23
C ASN A 11 -2.98 20.66 22.81
N GLY A 12 -2.60 19.61 22.07
CA GLY A 12 -3.03 19.37 20.69
C GLY A 12 -2.24 20.15 19.63
N ASN A 13 -1.15 20.83 20.01
CA ASN A 13 -0.28 21.50 19.05
C ASN A 13 0.62 20.49 18.33
N LYS A 14 1.10 20.89 17.14
CA LYS A 14 2.00 20.07 16.32
C LYS A 14 3.40 20.05 16.92
N THR A 15 3.93 18.86 17.17
CA THR A 15 5.34 18.67 17.54
C THR A 15 5.99 17.78 16.49
N GLU A 16 7.12 18.23 15.95
CA GLU A 16 7.91 17.49 14.97
C GLU A 16 8.88 16.53 15.65
N HIS A 17 8.93 15.30 15.16
CA HIS A 17 9.81 14.24 15.63
C HIS A 17 10.64 13.72 14.47
N GLY A 18 11.92 13.42 14.73
CA GLY A 18 12.84 12.83 13.74
C GLY A 18 13.12 11.36 14.04
N THR A 19 13.29 10.56 12.99
CA THR A 19 13.72 9.17 13.10
C THR A 19 14.70 8.79 11.99
N THR A 20 15.59 7.86 12.27
CA THR A 20 16.45 7.22 11.26
C THR A 20 15.90 5.88 10.78
N SER A 21 14.86 5.36 11.45
CA SER A 21 14.12 4.19 11.00
C SER A 21 13.09 4.60 9.95
N ASN A 22 12.82 3.73 8.99
CA ASN A 22 11.71 3.91 8.07
C ASN A 22 10.37 3.41 8.64
N ALA A 23 10.34 2.98 9.92
CA ALA A 23 9.13 2.54 10.60
C ALA A 23 9.01 3.15 12.00
N VAL A 24 7.82 3.65 12.32
CA VAL A 24 7.40 4.14 13.64
C VAL A 24 6.15 3.36 14.05
N ILE A 25 6.08 2.91 15.29
CA ILE A 25 4.95 2.15 15.80
C ILE A 25 4.30 2.89 16.96
N ILE A 26 3.04 3.22 16.80
CA ILE A 26 2.19 3.84 17.82
C ILE A 26 1.33 2.75 18.44
N ILE A 27 1.51 2.52 19.74
CA ILE A 27 0.81 1.47 20.48
C ILE A 27 -0.21 2.07 21.42
N GLY A 28 -1.42 1.51 21.43
CA GLY A 28 -2.44 1.94 22.38
C GLY A 28 -3.56 0.93 22.54
N ALA A 29 -4.23 0.93 23.70
CA ALA A 29 -5.37 0.07 23.96
C ALA A 29 -6.55 0.37 23.01
N ASN A 30 -7.46 -0.59 22.86
CA ASN A 30 -8.71 -0.34 22.12
C ASN A 30 -9.49 0.80 22.77
N GLY A 31 -10.01 1.72 21.95
CA GLY A 31 -10.73 2.91 22.42
C GLY A 31 -9.83 4.08 22.86
N SER A 32 -8.50 3.97 22.85
CA SER A 32 -7.58 5.05 23.25
C SER A 32 -7.49 6.23 22.24
N GLY A 33 -8.20 6.16 21.13
CA GLY A 33 -8.20 7.24 20.13
C GLY A 33 -7.18 7.08 19.02
N LYS A 34 -6.53 5.91 18.88
CA LYS A 34 -5.52 5.61 17.85
C LYS A 34 -5.92 6.00 16.43
N SER A 35 -7.10 5.58 15.96
CA SER A 35 -7.57 5.93 14.61
C SER A 35 -7.84 7.42 14.45
N LYS A 36 -8.22 8.12 15.52
CA LYS A 36 -8.31 9.59 15.53
C LYS A 36 -6.94 10.24 15.38
N LEU A 37 -5.93 9.68 16.06
CA LEU A 37 -4.55 10.15 15.92
C LEU A 37 -4.06 9.96 14.49
N GLY A 38 -4.27 8.80 13.87
CA GLY A 38 -3.92 8.56 12.47
C GLY A 38 -4.60 9.56 11.51
N ALA A 39 -5.89 9.83 11.73
CA ALA A 39 -6.61 10.84 10.97
C ALA A 39 -6.06 12.26 11.20
N TRP A 40 -5.72 12.59 12.43
CA TRP A 40 -5.11 13.89 12.77
C TRP A 40 -3.75 14.06 12.09
N ILE A 41 -2.89 13.03 12.11
CA ILE A 41 -1.58 13.08 11.44
C ILE A 41 -1.78 13.29 9.93
N GLU A 42 -2.67 12.52 9.27
CA GLU A 42 -2.95 12.68 7.85
C GLU A 42 -3.43 14.09 7.51
N GLN A 43 -4.26 14.70 8.35
CA GLN A 43 -4.78 16.06 8.15
C GLN A 43 -3.72 17.16 8.25
N GLN A 44 -2.55 16.88 8.85
CA GLN A 44 -1.46 17.85 8.94
C GLN A 44 -0.79 18.10 7.59
N ASP A 45 -0.68 17.04 6.75
CA ASP A 45 -0.16 17.14 5.38
C ASP A 45 -0.78 16.09 4.48
N MET A 46 -1.96 16.39 3.96
CA MET A 46 -2.74 15.46 3.14
C MET A 46 -2.10 15.13 1.79
N GLU A 47 -1.14 15.94 1.33
CA GLU A 47 -0.42 15.69 0.09
C GLU A 47 0.77 14.75 0.30
N GLN A 48 1.38 14.76 1.48
CA GLN A 48 2.54 13.91 1.81
C GLN A 48 2.16 12.62 2.52
N ILE A 49 1.00 12.56 3.13
CA ILE A 49 0.59 11.43 3.97
C ILE A 49 -0.54 10.64 3.31
N HIS A 50 -0.35 9.34 3.16
CA HIS A 50 -1.39 8.41 2.72
C HIS A 50 -1.75 7.45 3.86
N ARG A 51 -3.05 7.38 4.21
CA ARG A 51 -3.52 6.51 5.28
C ARG A 51 -4.34 5.34 4.74
N ILE A 52 -3.97 4.14 5.17
CA ILE A 52 -4.70 2.89 4.95
C ILE A 52 -5.52 2.64 6.22
N GLY A 53 -6.84 2.87 6.15
CA GLY A 53 -7.74 2.74 7.28
C GLY A 53 -7.96 1.29 7.72
N ALA A 54 -8.35 1.09 8.97
CA ALA A 54 -8.67 -0.22 9.52
C ALA A 54 -9.88 -0.87 8.84
N GLN A 55 -10.91 -0.07 8.55
CA GLN A 55 -12.13 -0.55 7.88
C GLN A 55 -11.97 -0.48 6.36
N ARG A 56 -11.81 -1.64 5.71
CA ARG A 56 -11.58 -1.77 4.28
C ARG A 56 -12.36 -2.93 3.69
N ASN A 57 -12.93 -2.71 2.49
CA ASN A 57 -13.55 -3.78 1.71
C ASN A 57 -12.45 -4.55 0.96
N LEU A 58 -12.42 -5.87 1.13
CA LEU A 58 -11.45 -6.75 0.48
C LEU A 58 -12.05 -7.48 -0.73
N ASN A 59 -13.19 -7.06 -1.24
CA ASN A 59 -13.74 -7.57 -2.48
C ASN A 59 -13.26 -6.72 -3.65
N PHE A 60 -12.95 -7.37 -4.76
CA PHE A 60 -12.57 -6.73 -6.01
C PHE A 60 -13.13 -7.49 -7.21
N GLN A 61 -13.26 -6.80 -8.34
CA GLN A 61 -13.80 -7.36 -9.57
C GLN A 61 -12.75 -8.22 -10.28
N GLU A 62 -13.21 -9.22 -11.03
CA GLU A 62 -12.31 -10.07 -11.83
C GLU A 62 -11.62 -9.27 -12.94
N ASN A 63 -12.36 -8.39 -13.61
CA ASN A 63 -11.86 -7.52 -14.65
C ASN A 63 -11.62 -6.11 -14.08
N ILE A 64 -10.36 -5.72 -13.98
CA ILE A 64 -10.00 -4.41 -13.45
C ILE A 64 -10.13 -3.35 -14.56
N PRO A 65 -10.86 -2.25 -14.33
CA PRO A 65 -10.99 -1.19 -15.32
C PRO A 65 -9.66 -0.49 -15.56
N LEU A 66 -9.27 -0.38 -16.82
CA LEU A 66 -8.05 0.34 -17.18
C LEU A 66 -8.26 1.85 -16.98
N LYS A 67 -7.28 2.50 -16.35
CA LYS A 67 -7.23 3.94 -16.11
C LYS A 67 -5.90 4.51 -16.58
N SER A 68 -5.85 5.80 -16.88
CA SER A 68 -4.57 6.48 -17.02
C SER A 68 -3.83 6.51 -15.69
N TYR A 69 -2.51 6.59 -15.72
CA TYR A 69 -1.70 6.60 -14.49
C TYR A 69 -2.13 7.72 -13.52
N SER A 70 -2.28 8.96 -14.03
CA SER A 70 -2.65 10.10 -13.18
C SER A 70 -4.05 9.94 -12.56
N GLN A 71 -5.03 9.44 -13.31
CA GLN A 71 -6.37 9.20 -12.77
C GLN A 71 -6.34 8.12 -11.68
N ALA A 72 -5.63 7.01 -11.93
CA ALA A 72 -5.56 5.91 -10.99
C ALA A 72 -4.88 6.33 -9.68
N GLU A 73 -3.76 7.06 -9.77
CA GLU A 73 -3.06 7.63 -8.61
C GLU A 73 -3.97 8.56 -7.81
N ASP A 74 -4.68 9.48 -8.48
CA ASP A 74 -5.61 10.40 -7.85
C ASP A 74 -6.76 9.68 -7.11
N PHE A 75 -7.32 8.63 -7.70
CA PHE A 75 -8.35 7.84 -7.04
C PHE A 75 -7.84 7.13 -5.79
N VAL A 76 -6.64 6.57 -5.81
CA VAL A 76 -6.04 5.93 -4.63
C VAL A 76 -5.77 6.96 -3.54
N PHE A 77 -5.22 8.11 -3.89
CA PHE A 77 -4.74 9.08 -2.92
C PHE A 77 -5.86 10.00 -2.38
N TYR A 78 -6.77 10.44 -3.26
CA TYR A 78 -7.80 11.43 -2.93
C TYR A 78 -9.24 10.88 -2.99
N GLY A 79 -9.45 9.70 -3.58
CA GLY A 79 -10.78 9.13 -3.84
C GLY A 79 -11.49 9.73 -5.04
N THR A 80 -10.84 10.63 -5.80
CA THR A 80 -11.37 11.30 -6.99
C THR A 80 -10.24 11.83 -7.86
N ASP A 81 -10.48 11.95 -9.17
CA ASP A 81 -9.60 12.65 -10.13
C ASP A 81 -10.02 14.10 -10.37
N GLU A 82 -11.13 14.56 -9.79
CA GLU A 82 -11.58 15.94 -9.88
C GLU A 82 -10.69 16.88 -9.09
N LYS A 83 -10.14 17.92 -9.75
CA LYS A 83 -9.23 18.91 -9.12
C LYS A 83 -9.84 19.57 -7.88
N SER A 84 -11.13 19.88 -7.91
CA SER A 84 -11.84 20.49 -6.79
C SER A 84 -12.01 19.55 -5.58
N GLY A 85 -12.06 18.24 -5.83
CA GLY A 85 -12.29 17.20 -4.82
C GLY A 85 -11.02 16.74 -4.09
N LYS A 86 -9.83 17.13 -4.58
CA LYS A 86 -8.57 16.69 -3.97
C LYS A 86 -8.28 17.36 -2.62
N ARG A 87 -8.82 18.54 -2.38
CA ARG A 87 -8.64 19.26 -1.13
C ARG A 87 -9.25 18.47 0.04
N GLY A 88 -8.43 18.18 1.04
CA GLY A 88 -8.89 17.56 2.29
C GLY A 88 -9.29 16.10 2.17
N LYS A 89 -9.05 15.42 1.03
CA LYS A 89 -9.43 14.01 0.79
C LYS A 89 -10.91 13.72 1.13
N GLY A 90 -11.80 14.69 0.89
CA GLY A 90 -13.21 14.60 1.25
C GLY A 90 -13.92 13.39 0.62
N TYR A 91 -13.64 13.09 -0.64
CA TYR A 91 -14.21 11.92 -1.32
C TYR A 91 -13.69 10.61 -0.74
N ARG A 92 -12.41 10.54 -0.38
CA ARG A 92 -11.84 9.34 0.25
C ARG A 92 -12.47 9.06 1.61
N TRP A 93 -12.76 10.11 2.40
CA TRP A 93 -13.25 9.99 3.77
C TRP A 93 -14.71 10.47 3.96
N GLU A 94 -15.53 10.49 2.90
CA GLU A 94 -16.92 10.92 2.94
C GLU A 94 -17.16 12.18 3.80
N TRP A 95 -16.39 13.24 3.50
CA TRP A 95 -16.57 14.57 4.10
C TRP A 95 -16.61 14.58 5.63
N GLY A 96 -15.71 13.83 6.27
CA GLY A 96 -15.55 13.86 7.72
C GLY A 96 -15.63 12.52 8.44
N LYS A 97 -15.91 11.43 7.74
CA LYS A 97 -15.89 10.09 8.32
C LYS A 97 -14.49 9.49 8.36
N TYR A 98 -13.51 10.27 8.79
CA TYR A 98 -12.08 9.91 8.75
C TYR A 98 -11.75 8.61 9.49
N THR A 99 -12.53 8.22 10.50
CA THR A 99 -12.27 7.03 11.33
C THR A 99 -13.29 5.91 11.15
N THR A 100 -14.43 6.18 10.49
CA THR A 100 -15.56 5.23 10.42
C THR A 100 -15.93 4.84 8.99
N LYS A 101 -15.28 5.46 7.99
CA LYS A 101 -15.51 5.11 6.58
C LYS A 101 -15.00 3.71 6.30
N LEU A 102 -15.88 2.85 5.78
CA LEU A 102 -15.47 1.63 5.10
C LEU A 102 -14.87 2.03 3.74
N VAL A 103 -13.56 1.89 3.60
CA VAL A 103 -12.85 2.21 2.35
C VAL A 103 -13.11 1.10 1.34
N ASP A 104 -13.63 1.48 0.18
CA ASP A 104 -13.97 0.59 -0.94
C ASP A 104 -13.25 1.06 -2.20
N ASP A 105 -11.94 0.86 -2.23
CA ASP A 105 -11.05 1.37 -3.27
C ASP A 105 -10.18 0.28 -3.93
N PHE A 106 -10.45 -1.01 -3.65
CA PHE A 106 -9.59 -2.10 -4.09
C PHE A 106 -9.41 -2.14 -5.60
N ASP A 107 -10.51 -2.03 -6.38
CA ASP A 107 -10.43 -1.98 -7.85
C ASP A 107 -9.59 -0.80 -8.35
N ASN A 108 -9.70 0.37 -7.70
CA ASN A 108 -8.90 1.54 -8.02
C ASN A 108 -7.42 1.33 -7.74
N VAL A 109 -7.10 0.66 -6.64
CA VAL A 109 -5.71 0.33 -6.25
C VAL A 109 -5.09 -0.65 -7.24
N LEU A 110 -5.83 -1.69 -7.65
CA LEU A 110 -5.36 -2.63 -8.66
C LEU A 110 -5.22 -1.96 -10.04
N ALA A 111 -6.14 -1.08 -10.40
CA ALA A 111 -6.03 -0.27 -11.63
C ALA A 111 -4.79 0.63 -11.61
N ALA A 112 -4.47 1.25 -10.47
CA ALA A 112 -3.26 2.06 -10.29
C ALA A 112 -1.98 1.24 -10.47
N LEU A 113 -1.96 0.02 -9.92
CA LEU A 113 -0.81 -0.87 -10.06
C LEU A 113 -0.55 -1.28 -11.52
N ILE A 114 -1.62 -1.59 -12.27
CA ILE A 114 -1.54 -1.88 -13.71
C ILE A 114 -1.09 -0.65 -14.49
N ALA A 115 -1.66 0.52 -14.19
CA ALA A 115 -1.31 1.77 -14.85
C ALA A 115 0.16 2.16 -14.61
N LEU A 116 0.67 1.95 -13.39
CA LEU A 116 2.07 2.16 -13.03
C LEU A 116 3.00 1.26 -13.86
N LYS A 117 2.71 -0.05 -13.93
CA LYS A 117 3.45 -1.00 -14.77
C LYS A 117 3.45 -0.57 -16.24
N ASN A 118 2.29 -0.15 -16.76
CA ASN A 118 2.18 0.27 -18.16
C ASN A 118 3.02 1.51 -18.44
N ASN A 119 3.00 2.49 -17.53
CA ASN A 119 3.81 3.70 -17.63
C ASN A 119 5.32 3.39 -17.59
N ASP A 120 5.76 2.47 -16.73
CA ASP A 120 7.15 2.04 -16.66
C ASP A 120 7.59 1.33 -17.95
N ASN A 121 6.74 0.46 -18.49
CA ASN A 121 6.98 -0.22 -19.75
C ASN A 121 7.02 0.74 -20.95
N GLU A 122 6.15 1.74 -20.97
CA GLU A 122 6.13 2.77 -22.04
C GLU A 122 7.43 3.58 -22.01
N LYS A 123 7.90 4.00 -20.84
CA LYS A 123 9.19 4.69 -20.69
C LYS A 123 10.33 3.83 -21.21
N PHE A 124 10.40 2.56 -20.78
CA PHE A 124 11.40 1.61 -21.23
C PHE A 124 11.42 1.43 -22.76
N VAL A 125 10.24 1.27 -23.37
CA VAL A 125 10.11 1.14 -24.83
C VAL A 125 10.60 2.40 -25.53
N ASN A 126 10.29 3.59 -25.01
CA ASN A 126 10.73 4.87 -25.59
C ASN A 126 12.24 5.04 -25.45
N GLU A 127 12.83 4.69 -24.33
CA GLU A 127 14.28 4.70 -24.11
C GLU A 127 15.00 3.70 -25.04
N CYS A 128 14.45 2.48 -25.21
CA CYS A 128 14.97 1.51 -26.17
C CYS A 128 14.93 1.99 -27.63
N LYS A 129 13.88 2.74 -28.01
CA LYS A 129 13.76 3.33 -29.36
C LYS A 129 14.72 4.50 -29.57
N ALA A 130 15.06 5.23 -28.51
CA ALA A 130 15.98 6.37 -28.55
C ALA A 130 17.47 5.93 -28.52
N ALA A 131 17.76 4.71 -28.07
CA ALA A 131 19.12 4.19 -27.98
C ALA A 131 19.77 4.03 -29.37
N PRO A 132 20.95 4.59 -29.61
CA PRO A 132 21.64 4.54 -30.92
C PRO A 132 22.03 3.11 -31.35
N THR A 133 22.38 2.27 -30.37
CA THR A 133 22.79 0.88 -30.60
C THR A 133 21.99 -0.08 -29.70
N ARG A 134 22.11 -1.38 -29.95
CA ARG A 134 21.47 -2.41 -29.14
C ARG A 134 22.07 -2.52 -27.75
N GLU A 135 23.36 -2.30 -27.66
CA GLU A 135 24.14 -2.39 -26.42
C GLU A 135 23.88 -1.23 -25.46
N GLU A 136 23.37 -0.11 -25.97
CA GLU A 136 22.99 1.07 -25.17
C GLU A 136 21.55 1.05 -24.67
N ARG A 137 20.77 0.00 -24.97
CA ARG A 137 19.42 -0.14 -24.47
C ARG A 137 19.43 -0.43 -22.98
N PRO A 138 18.55 0.21 -22.19
CA PRO A 138 18.43 -0.08 -20.78
C PRO A 138 17.95 -1.51 -20.53
N ASP A 139 18.21 -2.03 -19.35
CA ASP A 139 17.60 -3.27 -18.87
C ASP A 139 16.09 -3.08 -18.62
N PRO A 140 15.29 -4.15 -18.75
CA PRO A 140 13.88 -4.09 -18.45
C PRO A 140 13.61 -3.61 -17.01
N PRO A 141 12.62 -2.72 -16.78
CA PRO A 141 12.33 -2.21 -15.46
C PRO A 141 11.78 -3.32 -14.55
N PHE A 142 12.21 -3.29 -13.29
CA PHE A 142 11.58 -4.08 -12.24
C PHE A 142 10.34 -3.34 -11.74
N THR A 143 9.18 -3.71 -12.29
CA THR A 143 7.92 -2.97 -12.13
C THR A 143 7.27 -3.20 -10.76
N SER A 144 6.23 -2.39 -10.46
CA SER A 144 5.40 -2.58 -9.26
C SER A 144 4.71 -3.95 -9.22
N ILE A 145 4.35 -4.52 -10.37
CA ILE A 145 3.78 -5.87 -10.47
C ILE A 145 4.83 -6.95 -10.16
N ASP A 146 6.08 -6.75 -10.58
CA ASP A 146 7.17 -7.67 -10.25
C ASP A 146 7.43 -7.68 -8.74
N LYS A 147 7.44 -6.49 -8.11
CA LYS A 147 7.53 -6.35 -6.65
C LYS A 147 6.39 -7.06 -5.94
N LEU A 148 5.15 -6.85 -6.39
CA LEU A 148 3.97 -7.53 -5.84
C LEU A 148 4.11 -9.05 -5.95
N THR A 149 4.50 -9.55 -7.12
CA THR A 149 4.68 -10.99 -7.36
C THR A 149 5.77 -11.58 -6.46
N GLN A 150 6.86 -10.84 -6.26
CA GLN A 150 7.91 -11.27 -5.35
C GLN A 150 7.44 -11.32 -3.89
N ILE A 151 6.71 -10.30 -3.42
CA ILE A 151 6.09 -10.28 -2.10
C ILE A 151 5.15 -11.47 -1.94
N TRP A 152 4.28 -11.70 -2.93
CA TRP A 152 3.33 -12.80 -2.93
C TRP A 152 4.01 -14.15 -2.78
N ASN A 153 5.06 -14.40 -3.56
CA ASN A 153 5.82 -15.66 -3.52
C ASN A 153 6.52 -15.91 -2.18
N VAL A 154 7.02 -14.84 -1.53
CA VAL A 154 7.60 -14.93 -0.18
C VAL A 154 6.54 -15.31 0.85
N ILE A 155 5.34 -14.78 0.74
CA ILE A 155 4.26 -14.99 1.70
C ILE A 155 3.55 -16.31 1.47
N PHE A 156 3.29 -16.66 0.22
CA PHE A 156 2.57 -17.85 -0.21
C PHE A 156 3.42 -18.72 -1.16
N PRO A 157 4.42 -19.47 -0.64
CA PRO A 157 5.36 -20.22 -1.49
C PRO A 157 4.72 -21.25 -2.43
N GLN A 158 3.53 -21.77 -2.08
CA GLN A 158 2.79 -22.75 -2.88
C GLN A 158 1.76 -22.10 -3.81
N ARG A 159 1.73 -20.78 -3.89
CA ARG A 159 0.74 -20.03 -4.66
C ARG A 159 1.45 -18.99 -5.51
N LYS A 160 1.08 -18.92 -6.78
CA LYS A 160 1.62 -17.94 -7.72
C LYS A 160 0.56 -16.90 -8.03
N LEU A 161 0.99 -15.65 -8.21
CA LEU A 161 0.16 -14.56 -8.68
C LEU A 161 0.64 -14.14 -10.06
N ARG A 162 -0.27 -14.05 -11.03
CA ARG A 162 -0.01 -13.51 -12.36
C ARG A 162 -0.98 -12.39 -12.67
N VAL A 163 -0.52 -11.41 -13.42
CA VAL A 163 -1.35 -10.30 -13.88
C VAL A 163 -1.35 -10.31 -15.41
N GLU A 164 -2.44 -10.76 -15.99
CA GLU A 164 -2.63 -10.95 -17.41
C GLU A 164 -3.97 -10.36 -17.83
N ASP A 165 -4.01 -9.61 -18.93
CA ASP A 165 -5.24 -9.04 -19.49
C ASP A 165 -6.08 -8.25 -18.44
N ALA A 166 -5.42 -7.41 -17.65
CA ALA A 166 -6.00 -6.66 -16.53
C ALA A 166 -6.73 -7.51 -15.47
N LYS A 167 -6.34 -8.78 -15.32
CA LYS A 167 -6.84 -9.71 -14.29
C LYS A 167 -5.73 -10.13 -13.36
N PHE A 168 -6.05 -10.25 -12.09
CA PHE A 168 -5.19 -10.83 -11.08
C PHE A 168 -5.55 -12.30 -10.89
N LEU A 169 -4.71 -13.19 -11.42
CA LEU A 169 -4.94 -14.62 -11.43
C LEU A 169 -4.06 -15.31 -10.41
N ALA A 170 -4.66 -16.10 -9.54
CA ALA A 170 -3.94 -16.89 -8.56
C ALA A 170 -3.91 -18.38 -8.98
N PHE A 171 -2.79 -19.04 -8.67
CA PHE A 171 -2.56 -20.44 -8.99
C PHE A 171 -2.07 -21.17 -7.74
N LEU A 172 -2.68 -22.29 -7.44
CA LEU A 172 -2.19 -23.23 -6.42
C LEU A 172 -1.28 -24.25 -7.12
N THR A 173 -0.03 -24.34 -6.68
CA THR A 173 0.91 -25.37 -7.15
C THR A 173 0.77 -26.62 -6.29
N ARG A 174 0.38 -27.73 -6.89
CA ARG A 174 0.27 -29.03 -6.23
C ARG A 174 0.72 -30.13 -7.18
N ASP A 175 1.64 -30.98 -6.72
CA ASP A 175 2.13 -32.16 -7.48
C ASP A 175 2.52 -31.81 -8.93
N ASP A 176 3.34 -30.75 -9.12
CA ASP A 176 3.78 -30.20 -10.42
C ASP A 176 2.66 -29.70 -11.34
N SER A 177 1.44 -29.58 -10.84
CA SER A 177 0.32 -28.97 -11.54
C SER A 177 -0.02 -27.60 -10.97
N GLU A 178 -0.54 -26.71 -11.83
CA GLU A 178 -1.05 -25.40 -11.42
C GLU A 178 -2.57 -25.39 -11.60
N ILE A 179 -3.27 -25.11 -10.50
CA ILE A 179 -4.73 -24.98 -10.51
C ILE A 179 -5.05 -23.50 -10.36
N GLN A 180 -5.60 -22.90 -11.42
CA GLN A 180 -6.05 -21.51 -11.38
C GLN A 180 -7.32 -21.39 -10.54
N TYR A 181 -7.37 -20.30 -9.77
CA TYR A 181 -8.57 -19.87 -9.04
C TYR A 181 -8.73 -18.34 -9.12
N ASN A 182 -9.97 -17.88 -9.04
CA ASN A 182 -10.35 -16.49 -9.25
C ASN A 182 -10.35 -15.69 -7.94
N SER A 183 -10.51 -14.37 -8.06
CA SER A 183 -10.62 -13.43 -6.93
C SER A 183 -11.64 -13.88 -5.87
N ASN A 184 -12.79 -14.40 -6.28
CA ASN A 184 -13.84 -14.89 -5.37
C ASN A 184 -13.46 -16.16 -4.58
N GLN A 185 -12.44 -16.87 -5.03
CA GLN A 185 -11.92 -18.08 -4.40
C GLN A 185 -10.68 -17.82 -3.55
N MET A 186 -10.15 -16.59 -3.59
CA MET A 186 -9.07 -16.16 -2.69
C MET A 186 -9.59 -16.11 -1.25
N SER A 187 -8.77 -16.57 -0.31
CA SER A 187 -9.02 -16.40 1.12
C SER A 187 -8.93 -14.92 1.53
N ASP A 188 -9.52 -14.56 2.66
CA ASP A 188 -9.44 -13.19 3.18
C ASP A 188 -7.98 -12.74 3.41
N GLY A 189 -7.11 -13.64 3.87
CA GLY A 189 -5.68 -13.37 4.03
C GLY A 189 -4.97 -13.08 2.70
N GLU A 190 -5.31 -13.78 1.61
CA GLU A 190 -4.76 -13.51 0.28
C GLU A 190 -5.23 -12.17 -0.25
N ARG A 191 -6.52 -11.86 -0.11
CA ARG A 191 -7.08 -10.57 -0.50
C ARG A 191 -6.47 -9.43 0.30
N ALA A 192 -6.28 -9.62 1.62
CA ALA A 192 -5.64 -8.62 2.47
C ALA A 192 -4.18 -8.37 2.06
N VAL A 193 -3.40 -9.42 1.79
CA VAL A 193 -2.01 -9.28 1.29
C VAL A 193 -1.99 -8.55 -0.05
N LEU A 194 -2.84 -8.94 -1.00
CA LEU A 194 -2.93 -8.29 -2.31
C LEU A 194 -3.29 -6.81 -2.18
N TYR A 195 -4.31 -6.49 -1.40
CA TYR A 195 -4.76 -5.11 -1.16
C TYR A 195 -3.68 -4.25 -0.52
N LEU A 196 -3.10 -4.70 0.60
CA LEU A 196 -2.11 -3.93 1.35
C LEU A 196 -0.82 -3.73 0.56
N ALA A 197 -0.36 -4.77 -0.13
CA ALA A 197 0.82 -4.65 -0.99
C ALA A 197 0.56 -3.69 -2.15
N ALA A 198 -0.59 -3.77 -2.80
CA ALA A 198 -0.96 -2.88 -3.88
C ALA A 198 -1.09 -1.42 -3.41
N GLN A 199 -1.74 -1.16 -2.26
CA GLN A 199 -1.82 0.18 -1.64
C GLN A 199 -0.43 0.80 -1.45
N VAL A 200 0.50 0.06 -0.83
CA VAL A 200 1.85 0.55 -0.53
C VAL A 200 2.68 0.76 -1.81
N LEU A 201 2.55 -0.14 -2.78
CA LEU A 201 3.32 -0.07 -4.03
C LEU A 201 2.83 1.02 -4.99
N CYS A 202 1.55 1.43 -4.90
CA CYS A 202 0.98 2.48 -5.74
C CYS A 202 1.26 3.89 -5.24
N VAL A 203 1.61 4.07 -3.98
CA VAL A 203 1.85 5.41 -3.40
C VAL A 203 3.12 6.01 -4.02
N PRO A 204 3.12 7.30 -4.40
CA PRO A 204 4.31 7.99 -4.91
C PRO A 204 5.51 7.91 -3.96
N ALA A 205 6.71 8.15 -4.50
CA ALA A 205 7.93 8.11 -3.70
C ALA A 205 7.97 9.20 -2.61
N ASN A 206 8.71 8.91 -1.53
CA ASN A 206 8.97 9.83 -0.43
C ASN A 206 7.71 10.29 0.35
N LYS A 207 6.68 9.44 0.42
CA LYS A 207 5.47 9.69 1.21
C LYS A 207 5.55 9.04 2.59
N THR A 208 4.72 9.54 3.51
CA THR A 208 4.44 8.89 4.78
C THR A 208 3.19 8.01 4.64
N LEU A 209 3.31 6.76 5.00
CA LEU A 209 2.25 5.76 4.99
C LEU A 209 1.77 5.51 6.42
N ILE A 210 0.52 5.81 6.71
CA ILE A 210 -0.10 5.44 7.98
C ILE A 210 -0.91 4.16 7.78
N ILE A 211 -0.62 3.15 8.56
CA ILE A 211 -1.33 1.87 8.54
C ILE A 211 -2.09 1.71 9.86
N ASP A 212 -3.40 1.83 9.78
CA ASP A 212 -4.28 1.66 10.93
C ASP A 212 -4.67 0.18 11.06
N GLU A 213 -4.34 -0.43 12.19
CA GLU A 213 -4.52 -1.85 12.51
C GLU A 213 -3.89 -2.76 11.42
N PRO A 214 -2.55 -2.83 11.32
CA PRO A 214 -1.83 -3.62 10.30
C PRO A 214 -2.08 -5.13 10.41
N GLU A 215 -2.59 -5.61 11.55
CA GLU A 215 -2.90 -7.00 11.86
C GLU A 215 -4.25 -7.49 11.32
N ILE A 216 -5.17 -6.60 10.99
CA ILE A 216 -6.55 -6.99 10.59
C ILE A 216 -6.52 -7.84 9.31
N HIS A 217 -7.22 -8.98 9.36
CA HIS A 217 -7.32 -9.99 8.30
C HIS A 217 -6.02 -10.76 8.00
N LEU A 218 -4.97 -10.59 8.80
CA LEU A 218 -3.70 -11.27 8.61
C LEU A 218 -3.38 -12.22 9.76
N HIS A 219 -2.98 -13.43 9.42
CA HIS A 219 -2.35 -14.31 10.41
C HIS A 219 -0.94 -13.78 10.72
N ARG A 220 -0.48 -13.90 11.96
CA ARG A 220 0.82 -13.37 12.43
C ARG A 220 2.02 -13.77 11.56
N SER A 221 2.05 -15.03 11.11
CA SER A 221 3.14 -15.51 10.25
C SER A 221 3.21 -14.81 8.89
N ILE A 222 2.08 -14.32 8.41
CA ILE A 222 1.96 -13.55 7.16
C ILE A 222 2.27 -12.09 7.41
N MET A 223 1.69 -11.51 8.46
CA MET A 223 1.78 -10.10 8.79
C MET A 223 3.22 -9.59 8.87
N ASN A 224 4.07 -10.20 9.69
CA ASN A 224 5.46 -9.75 9.85
C ASN A 224 6.25 -9.84 8.54
N ARG A 225 6.05 -10.93 7.76
CA ARG A 225 6.72 -11.08 6.46
C ARG A 225 6.26 -10.05 5.44
N LEU A 226 4.95 -9.74 5.43
CA LEU A 226 4.39 -8.74 4.54
C LEU A 226 4.98 -7.36 4.80
N TRP A 227 4.93 -6.89 6.05
CA TRP A 227 5.38 -5.54 6.38
C TRP A 227 6.89 -5.40 6.22
N SER A 228 7.70 -6.38 6.64
CA SER A 228 9.15 -6.36 6.39
C SER A 228 9.50 -6.33 4.90
N ALA A 229 8.77 -7.06 4.06
CA ALA A 229 8.98 -7.02 2.62
C ALA A 229 8.59 -5.65 2.03
N LEU A 230 7.47 -5.08 2.44
CA LEU A 230 7.02 -3.78 1.97
C LEU A 230 7.95 -2.65 2.38
N GLU A 231 8.44 -2.63 3.62
CA GLU A 231 9.45 -1.68 4.11
C GLU A 231 10.76 -1.78 3.29
N SER A 232 11.16 -3.00 2.94
CA SER A 232 12.35 -3.23 2.10
C SER A 232 12.19 -2.74 0.67
N PHE A 233 10.98 -2.85 0.09
CA PHE A 233 10.70 -2.36 -1.25
C PHE A 233 10.44 -0.85 -1.32
N ARG A 234 10.12 -0.23 -0.19
CA ARG A 234 9.82 1.19 -0.07
C ARG A 234 10.68 1.87 1.01
N PRO A 235 12.02 1.78 0.91
CA PRO A 235 12.92 2.45 1.84
C PRO A 235 12.85 3.98 1.73
N ASP A 236 12.20 4.48 0.69
CA ASP A 236 11.90 5.89 0.42
C ASP A 236 10.73 6.42 1.24
N CYS A 237 9.88 5.55 1.81
CA CYS A 237 8.69 5.92 2.56
C CYS A 237 8.89 5.74 4.06
N LEU A 238 8.22 6.60 4.85
CA LEU A 238 8.07 6.41 6.28
C LEU A 238 6.78 5.63 6.55
N PHE A 239 6.86 4.54 7.27
CA PHE A 239 5.72 3.75 7.73
C PHE A 239 5.37 4.14 9.17
N ILE A 240 4.13 4.53 9.42
CA ILE A 240 3.59 4.76 10.77
C ILE A 240 2.50 3.72 11.01
N TYR A 241 2.81 2.73 11.81
CA TYR A 241 1.86 1.70 12.22
C TYR A 241 1.11 2.13 13.47
N ILE A 242 -0.20 1.99 13.44
CA ILE A 242 -1.07 2.27 14.58
C ILE A 242 -1.74 0.97 14.99
N THR A 243 -1.38 0.42 16.14
CA THR A 243 -1.78 -0.94 16.52
C THR A 243 -2.09 -1.07 18.00
N HIS A 244 -2.82 -2.10 18.37
CA HIS A 244 -2.96 -2.58 19.74
C HIS A 244 -2.17 -3.88 19.98
N ASP A 245 -1.60 -4.48 18.93
CA ASP A 245 -0.83 -5.74 19.02
C ASP A 245 0.62 -5.48 19.47
N THR A 246 0.87 -5.70 20.77
CA THR A 246 2.21 -5.55 21.36
C THR A 246 3.23 -6.54 20.79
N GLN A 247 2.77 -7.69 20.22
CA GLN A 247 3.68 -8.66 19.61
C GLN A 247 4.12 -8.21 18.22
N PHE A 248 3.22 -7.53 17.46
CA PHE A 248 3.60 -6.86 16.24
C PHE A 248 4.70 -5.82 16.51
N ALA A 249 4.49 -4.98 17.52
CA ALA A 249 5.47 -3.98 17.92
C ALA A 249 6.80 -4.56 18.39
N ALA A 250 6.77 -5.70 19.09
CA ALA A 250 7.99 -6.39 19.54
C ALA A 250 8.78 -7.00 18.36
N ALA A 251 8.09 -7.47 17.31
CA ALA A 251 8.72 -8.04 16.12
C ALA A 251 9.48 -6.99 15.27
N HIS A 252 9.10 -5.72 15.35
CA HIS A 252 9.76 -4.60 14.67
C HIS A 252 10.81 -3.95 15.59
N GLY A 253 11.88 -4.69 15.90
CA GLY A 253 12.89 -4.27 16.88
C GLY A 253 13.66 -2.98 16.57
N GLN A 254 13.76 -2.60 15.29
CA GLN A 254 14.49 -1.41 14.83
C GLN A 254 13.60 -0.17 14.64
N SER A 255 12.29 -0.29 14.86
CA SER A 255 11.34 0.83 14.75
C SER A 255 11.32 1.66 16.03
N ASP A 256 11.04 2.95 15.90
CA ASP A 256 10.69 3.79 17.04
C ASP A 256 9.31 3.39 17.58
N LYS A 257 9.16 3.37 18.89
CA LYS A 257 7.91 2.95 19.58
C LYS A 257 7.43 4.06 20.47
N ILE A 258 6.15 4.39 20.35
CA ILE A 258 5.48 5.47 21.06
C ILE A 258 4.22 4.92 21.72
#